data_d035f04d693cfcf1db21addb62de49b6
#
_entry.id   d035f04d693cfcf1db21addb62de49b6
#
_cell.length_a   1.000
_cell.length_b   1.000
_cell.length_c   1.000
_cell.angle_alpha   90.00
_cell.angle_beta   90.00
_cell.angle_gamma   90.00
#
_symmetry.space_group_name_H-M   'P 1'
#
loop_
_entity.id
_entity.type
_entity.pdbx_description
1 polymer ?
#
loop_
_entity_poly.entity_id
_entity_poly.type
_entity_poly.pdbx_seq_one_letter_code
_entity_poly.pdbx_strand_id
1 'polypeptide(L)'
;MFKQLSLSSLCLLAVVSTTQAQAGEFMDAAWAKQACDAWNTDATLTAGLMDTDDYSWIKNDAGRGYKLIQMYRTSCGEASKVQLNISLQGNKAMCNYGGATDGKAMNFDVDYLMHAKDTDWTCMGNGDFGCGAMGAMMSGKLNFKGPKMEAMKVMSPFESFLKLTGKVPGNKTECKTQ
;
A
#
# COMPACT_ATOMS: atom_id res chain seq x y z
N MET A 1 44.39 -11.48 -61.58
CA MET A 1 43.39 -12.34 -60.89
C MET A 1 43.22 -11.85 -59.47
N PHE A 2 42.25 -10.98 -59.22
CA PHE A 2 41.95 -10.51 -57.89
C PHE A 2 40.60 -11.09 -57.44
N LYS A 3 40.61 -11.93 -56.38
CA LYS A 3 39.43 -12.49 -55.77
C LYS A 3 38.89 -11.48 -54.73
N GLN A 4 37.71 -10.96 -54.99
CA GLN A 4 36.96 -10.17 -53.98
C GLN A 4 36.32 -11.11 -52.99
N LEU A 5 36.66 -10.96 -51.72
CA LEU A 5 35.92 -11.54 -50.59
C LEU A 5 34.80 -10.60 -50.16
N SER A 6 33.57 -11.04 -50.37
CA SER A 6 32.38 -10.34 -49.85
C SER A 6 32.16 -10.71 -48.41
N LEU A 7 32.32 -9.78 -47.49
CA LEU A 7 31.91 -9.91 -46.09
C LEU A 7 30.42 -9.58 -45.98
N SER A 8 29.58 -10.58 -45.82
CA SER A 8 28.17 -10.43 -45.45
C SER A 8 28.07 -10.17 -43.95
N SER A 9 27.80 -8.90 -43.58
CA SER A 9 27.55 -8.50 -42.21
C SER A 9 26.14 -8.91 -41.79
N LEU A 10 25.99 -9.95 -40.96
CA LEU A 10 24.75 -10.40 -40.42
C LEU A 10 24.41 -9.54 -39.19
N CYS A 11 23.55 -8.53 -39.35
CA CYS A 11 23.00 -7.77 -38.20
C CYS A 11 21.98 -8.62 -37.43
N LEU A 12 22.37 -9.17 -36.27
CA LEU A 12 21.44 -9.75 -35.31
C LEU A 12 20.66 -8.62 -34.63
N LEU A 13 19.41 -8.45 -35.00
CA LEU A 13 18.46 -7.61 -34.28
C LEU A 13 18.03 -8.34 -32.99
N ALA A 14 18.60 -7.96 -31.85
CA ALA A 14 18.14 -8.42 -30.57
C ALA A 14 16.77 -7.77 -30.27
N VAL A 15 15.69 -8.54 -30.36
CA VAL A 15 14.35 -8.14 -29.93
C VAL A 15 14.34 -8.14 -28.40
N VAL A 16 14.48 -6.97 -27.79
CA VAL A 16 14.27 -6.80 -26.35
C VAL A 16 12.78 -6.85 -26.11
N SER A 17 12.27 -8.03 -25.72
CA SER A 17 10.88 -8.18 -25.25
C SER A 17 10.77 -7.50 -23.89
N THR A 18 10.24 -6.28 -23.86
CA THR A 18 9.80 -5.64 -22.63
C THR A 18 8.56 -6.37 -22.13
N THR A 19 8.72 -7.28 -21.17
CA THR A 19 7.60 -7.82 -20.41
C THR A 19 6.99 -6.66 -19.61
N GLN A 20 5.89 -6.10 -20.11
CA GLN A 20 5.06 -5.23 -19.30
C GLN A 20 4.50 -6.07 -18.16
N ALA A 21 4.94 -5.79 -16.94
CA ALA A 21 4.34 -6.36 -15.74
C ALA A 21 2.86 -5.94 -15.73
N GLN A 22 1.97 -6.89 -15.95
CA GLN A 22 0.53 -6.66 -15.92
C GLN A 22 0.17 -6.26 -14.50
N ALA A 23 -0.50 -5.10 -14.33
CA ALA A 23 -0.97 -4.69 -13.02
C ALA A 23 -1.86 -5.81 -12.45
N GLY A 24 -1.53 -6.29 -11.25
CA GLY A 24 -2.33 -7.27 -10.53
C GLY A 24 -3.70 -6.73 -10.14
N GLU A 25 -4.50 -7.53 -9.46
CA GLU A 25 -5.78 -7.05 -8.93
C GLU A 25 -5.53 -6.10 -7.74
N PHE A 26 -6.31 -5.02 -7.71
CA PHE A 26 -6.25 -4.04 -6.64
C PHE A 26 -6.59 -4.68 -5.29
N MET A 27 -5.72 -4.51 -4.32
CA MET A 27 -5.79 -5.13 -2.99
C MET A 27 -5.75 -6.67 -3.02
N ASP A 28 -5.00 -7.27 -3.94
CA ASP A 28 -4.52 -8.64 -3.78
C ASP A 28 -3.15 -8.68 -3.05
N ALA A 29 -2.64 -9.88 -2.77
CA ALA A 29 -1.37 -10.05 -2.06
C ALA A 29 -0.18 -9.42 -2.80
N ALA A 30 -0.17 -9.48 -4.13
CA ALA A 30 0.88 -8.88 -4.95
C ALA A 30 0.82 -7.35 -4.91
N TRP A 31 -0.39 -6.78 -4.95
CA TRP A 31 -0.62 -5.36 -4.77
C TRP A 31 -0.15 -4.90 -3.37
N ALA A 32 -0.50 -5.65 -2.31
CA ALA A 32 -0.10 -5.31 -0.94
C ALA A 32 1.42 -5.31 -0.76
N LYS A 33 2.12 -6.23 -1.44
CA LYS A 33 3.59 -6.20 -1.48
C LYS A 33 4.11 -4.90 -2.13
N GLN A 34 3.55 -4.50 -3.27
CA GLN A 34 3.93 -3.24 -3.94
C GLN A 34 3.59 -2.02 -3.07
N ALA A 35 2.46 -2.03 -2.36
CA ALA A 35 2.08 -0.98 -1.43
C ALA A 35 3.07 -0.87 -0.26
N CYS A 36 3.56 -2.00 0.24
CA CYS A 36 4.61 -2.06 1.25
C CYS A 36 5.94 -1.47 0.73
N ASP A 37 6.34 -1.83 -0.48
CA ASP A 37 7.53 -1.27 -1.13
C ASP A 37 7.38 0.26 -1.34
N ALA A 38 6.22 0.72 -1.79
CA ALA A 38 5.91 2.14 -1.98
C ALA A 38 5.86 2.92 -0.65
N TRP A 39 5.34 2.31 0.43
CA TRP A 39 5.41 2.87 1.78
C TRP A 39 6.85 3.22 2.17
N ASN A 40 7.77 2.30 1.93
CA ASN A 40 9.17 2.43 2.31
C ASN A 40 9.92 3.55 1.56
N THR A 41 9.38 4.01 0.45
CA THR A 41 9.91 5.16 -0.32
C THR A 41 9.25 6.49 0.02
N ASP A 42 8.17 6.49 0.81
CA ASP A 42 7.43 7.69 1.19
C ASP A 42 7.95 8.25 2.52
N ALA A 43 8.64 9.39 2.48
CA ALA A 43 9.19 10.02 3.68
C ALA A 43 8.10 10.47 4.67
N THR A 44 6.91 10.83 4.19
CA THR A 44 5.78 11.21 5.04
C THR A 44 5.31 10.03 5.88
N LEU A 45 5.34 8.82 5.32
CA LEU A 45 5.00 7.60 6.05
C LEU A 45 6.15 7.16 6.95
N THR A 46 7.36 7.03 6.41
CA THR A 46 8.47 6.45 7.16
C THR A 46 8.99 7.34 8.28
N ALA A 47 9.02 8.67 8.09
CA ALA A 47 9.47 9.62 9.10
C ALA A 47 8.31 10.27 9.88
N GLY A 48 7.18 10.54 9.22
CA GLY A 48 6.05 11.25 9.84
C GLY A 48 5.26 10.42 10.86
N LEU A 49 5.50 9.12 10.95
CA LEU A 49 4.93 8.22 11.96
C LEU A 49 5.87 7.95 13.14
N MET A 50 6.99 8.65 13.16
CA MET A 50 7.94 8.64 14.25
C MET A 50 7.53 9.59 15.37
N ASP A 51 8.39 9.73 16.35
CA ASP A 51 8.14 10.59 17.50
C ASP A 51 7.88 12.04 17.07
N THR A 52 6.70 12.55 17.42
CA THR A 52 6.48 13.96 17.67
C THR A 52 6.71 14.21 19.16
N ASP A 53 6.84 15.48 19.59
CA ASP A 53 7.20 15.83 20.97
C ASP A 53 6.35 15.13 22.05
N ASP A 54 5.10 14.76 21.72
CA ASP A 54 4.16 14.17 22.67
C ASP A 54 3.64 12.77 22.26
N TYR A 55 4.01 12.22 21.08
CA TYR A 55 3.39 11.01 20.59
C TYR A 55 4.22 10.29 19.52
N SER A 56 4.32 8.96 19.64
CA SER A 56 4.90 8.08 18.63
C SER A 56 3.89 7.04 18.15
N TRP A 57 3.44 7.18 16.89
CA TRP A 57 2.51 6.22 16.31
C TRP A 57 3.10 4.81 16.27
N ILE A 58 4.35 4.68 15.82
CA ILE A 58 4.98 3.37 15.63
C ILE A 58 5.28 2.65 16.94
N LYS A 59 5.51 3.39 18.04
CA LYS A 59 5.79 2.80 19.36
C LYS A 59 4.52 2.42 20.13
N ASN A 60 3.36 2.95 19.72
CA ASN A 60 2.07 2.53 20.28
C ASN A 60 1.62 1.22 19.62
N ASP A 61 2.28 0.14 19.93
CA ASP A 61 2.14 -1.18 19.32
C ASP A 61 1.71 -2.29 20.31
N ALA A 62 1.35 -1.90 21.53
CA ALA A 62 1.04 -2.81 22.64
C ALA A 62 2.21 -3.75 23.02
N GLY A 63 3.45 -3.30 22.81
CA GLY A 63 4.67 -4.04 23.11
C GLY A 63 4.99 -5.19 22.15
N ARG A 64 4.32 -5.24 20.97
CA ARG A 64 4.49 -6.33 20.00
C ARG A 64 5.66 -6.11 19.02
N GLY A 65 6.19 -4.89 18.93
CA GLY A 65 7.21 -4.49 17.97
C GLY A 65 6.70 -4.27 16.54
N TYR A 66 5.37 -4.32 16.33
CA TYR A 66 4.73 -4.08 15.04
C TYR A 66 3.29 -3.58 15.19
N LYS A 67 2.78 -2.95 14.13
CA LYS A 67 1.36 -2.62 13.93
C LYS A 67 0.86 -3.25 12.64
N LEU A 68 -0.41 -3.65 12.64
CA LEU A 68 -1.08 -4.22 11.48
C LEU A 68 -2.03 -3.20 10.85
N ILE A 69 -1.96 -3.10 9.53
CA ILE A 69 -2.95 -2.39 8.73
C ILE A 69 -3.56 -3.42 7.79
N GLN A 70 -4.82 -3.76 8.00
CA GLN A 70 -5.58 -4.61 7.10
C GLN A 70 -6.57 -3.77 6.29
N MET A 71 -6.74 -4.14 5.03
CA MET A 71 -7.65 -3.43 4.13
C MET A 71 -8.27 -4.36 3.11
N TYR A 72 -9.48 -4.00 2.66
CA TYR A 72 -10.16 -4.72 1.59
C TYR A 72 -11.15 -3.82 0.83
N ARG A 73 -11.56 -4.29 -0.34
CA ARG A 73 -12.63 -3.70 -1.13
C ARG A 73 -13.96 -4.19 -0.58
N THR A 74 -14.90 -3.28 -0.27
CA THR A 74 -16.22 -3.68 0.26
C THR A 74 -16.95 -4.65 -0.68
N SER A 75 -16.79 -4.47 -2.00
CA SER A 75 -17.34 -5.35 -3.03
C SER A 75 -16.82 -6.79 -2.97
N CYS A 76 -15.60 -6.99 -2.47
CA CYS A 76 -14.94 -8.30 -2.39
C CYS A 76 -15.12 -8.99 -1.03
N GLY A 77 -15.56 -8.25 -0.03
CA GLY A 77 -15.81 -8.78 1.31
C GLY A 77 -14.54 -9.01 2.13
N GLU A 78 -14.74 -9.33 3.39
CA GLU A 78 -13.67 -9.43 4.39
C GLU A 78 -12.68 -10.58 4.11
N ALA A 79 -13.09 -11.64 3.40
CA ALA A 79 -12.22 -12.75 3.04
C ALA A 79 -11.10 -12.35 2.05
N SER A 80 -11.20 -11.19 1.41
CA SER A 80 -10.19 -10.66 0.50
C SER A 80 -9.19 -9.72 1.17
N LYS A 81 -9.16 -9.66 2.50
CA LYS A 81 -8.25 -8.77 3.24
C LYS A 81 -6.80 -8.98 2.87
N VAL A 82 -6.12 -7.88 2.63
CA VAL A 82 -4.66 -7.82 2.58
C VAL A 82 -4.12 -7.12 3.81
N GLN A 83 -2.84 -7.28 4.07
CA GLN A 83 -2.19 -6.80 5.28
C GLN A 83 -0.85 -6.14 4.98
N LEU A 84 -0.57 -5.05 5.71
CA LEU A 84 0.75 -4.47 5.85
C LEU A 84 1.18 -4.60 7.32
N ASN A 85 2.44 -5.01 7.56
CA ASN A 85 3.05 -5.00 8.88
C ASN A 85 4.06 -3.86 8.93
N ILE A 86 3.84 -2.94 9.84
CA ILE A 86 4.71 -1.79 10.03
C ILE A 86 5.47 -1.96 11.34
N SER A 87 6.78 -1.78 11.31
CA SER A 87 7.64 -1.87 12.47
C SER A 87 8.66 -0.74 12.52
N LEU A 88 9.17 -0.48 13.71
CA LEU A 88 10.28 0.44 13.89
C LEU A 88 11.57 -0.20 13.39
N GLN A 89 12.24 0.42 12.42
CA GLN A 89 13.56 0.03 11.94
C GLN A 89 14.50 1.25 11.97
N GLY A 90 15.48 1.20 12.85
CA GLY A 90 16.27 2.38 13.16
C GLY A 90 15.36 3.50 13.72
N ASN A 91 15.26 4.61 12.99
CA ASN A 91 14.37 5.73 13.31
C ASN A 91 13.29 5.95 12.25
N LYS A 92 12.77 4.87 11.66
CA LYS A 92 11.74 4.92 10.61
C LYS A 92 10.64 3.89 10.88
N ALA A 93 9.40 4.25 10.56
CA ALA A 93 8.27 3.34 10.50
C ALA A 93 8.27 2.63 9.14
N MET A 94 8.86 1.43 9.10
CA MET A 94 9.07 0.68 7.86
C MET A 94 8.02 -0.43 7.70
N CYS A 95 7.53 -0.61 6.48
CA CYS A 95 6.76 -1.78 6.12
C CYS A 95 7.71 -2.95 5.87
N ASN A 96 7.56 -4.03 6.64
CA ASN A 96 8.39 -5.24 6.52
C ASN A 96 7.64 -6.44 5.95
N TYR A 97 6.33 -6.32 5.76
CA TYR A 97 5.49 -7.31 5.10
C TYR A 97 4.30 -6.63 4.43
N GLY A 98 4.03 -7.02 3.20
CA GLY A 98 2.80 -6.71 2.47
C GLY A 98 2.34 -7.97 1.73
N GLY A 99 1.07 -8.36 1.94
CA GLY A 99 0.55 -9.60 1.35
C GLY A 99 -0.83 -9.99 1.86
N ALA A 100 -1.15 -11.28 1.72
CA ALA A 100 -2.28 -11.90 2.39
C ALA A 100 -2.18 -11.75 3.92
N THR A 101 -3.27 -11.93 4.64
CA THR A 101 -3.20 -11.96 6.12
C THR A 101 -2.36 -13.14 6.58
N ASP A 102 -1.42 -12.89 7.49
CA ASP A 102 -0.44 -13.88 7.98
C ASP A 102 -0.87 -14.62 9.26
N GLY A 103 -2.14 -14.53 9.61
CA GLY A 103 -2.72 -15.20 10.79
C GLY A 103 -2.47 -14.49 12.12
N LYS A 104 -1.74 -13.38 12.15
CA LYS A 104 -1.58 -12.57 13.36
C LYS A 104 -2.90 -11.96 13.79
N ALA A 105 -3.20 -12.06 15.08
CA ALA A 105 -4.42 -11.47 15.64
C ALA A 105 -4.34 -9.93 15.62
N MET A 106 -5.43 -9.30 15.16
CA MET A 106 -5.62 -7.86 15.24
C MET A 106 -5.88 -7.43 16.69
N ASN A 107 -5.20 -6.35 17.11
CA ASN A 107 -5.53 -5.62 18.33
C ASN A 107 -6.05 -4.24 17.96
N PHE A 108 -7.35 -4.03 17.99
CA PHE A 108 -7.98 -2.78 17.55
C PHE A 108 -7.73 -1.56 18.47
N ASP A 109 -6.99 -1.72 19.55
CA ASP A 109 -6.48 -0.59 20.33
C ASP A 109 -5.26 0.07 19.65
N VAL A 110 -4.59 -0.66 18.74
CA VAL A 110 -3.37 -0.19 18.07
C VAL A 110 -3.32 -0.50 16.58
N ASP A 111 -4.11 -1.43 16.07
CA ASP A 111 -4.17 -1.84 14.66
C ASP A 111 -5.35 -1.22 13.91
N TYR A 112 -5.28 -1.28 12.59
CA TYR A 112 -6.24 -0.66 11.71
C TYR A 112 -6.84 -1.66 10.74
N LEU A 113 -8.18 -1.71 10.68
CA LEU A 113 -8.91 -2.39 9.62
C LEU A 113 -9.72 -1.34 8.85
N MET A 114 -9.53 -1.31 7.53
CA MET A 114 -10.17 -0.33 6.66
C MET A 114 -10.82 -1.00 5.46
N HIS A 115 -12.00 -0.54 5.08
CA HIS A 115 -12.60 -0.93 3.82
C HIS A 115 -13.43 0.19 3.22
N ALA A 116 -13.53 0.19 1.90
CA ALA A 116 -14.30 1.17 1.13
C ALA A 116 -14.79 0.55 -0.17
N LYS A 117 -15.73 1.24 -0.83
CA LYS A 117 -16.12 0.92 -2.20
C LYS A 117 -14.97 1.25 -3.15
N ASP A 118 -14.92 0.62 -4.30
CA ASP A 118 -13.89 0.84 -5.32
C ASP A 118 -13.81 2.31 -5.78
N THR A 119 -14.95 2.96 -5.89
CA THR A 119 -15.05 4.39 -6.23
C THR A 119 -14.46 5.28 -5.14
N ASP A 120 -14.66 4.92 -3.86
CA ASP A 120 -14.16 5.67 -2.72
C ASP A 120 -12.64 5.44 -2.56
N TRP A 121 -12.16 4.21 -2.77
CA TRP A 121 -10.71 3.95 -2.85
C TRP A 121 -10.05 4.74 -3.97
N THR A 122 -10.69 4.84 -5.15
CA THR A 122 -10.19 5.65 -6.25
C THR A 122 -10.13 7.14 -5.89
N CYS A 123 -11.20 7.65 -5.29
CA CYS A 123 -11.28 9.05 -4.84
C CYS A 123 -10.18 9.39 -3.82
N MET A 124 -9.96 8.52 -2.83
CA MET A 124 -8.89 8.68 -1.83
C MET A 124 -7.50 8.57 -2.46
N GLY A 125 -7.30 7.60 -3.35
CA GLY A 125 -6.04 7.38 -4.05
C GLY A 125 -5.63 8.56 -4.94
N ASN A 126 -6.60 9.21 -5.59
CA ASN A 126 -6.38 10.43 -6.38
C ASN A 126 -6.13 11.66 -5.51
N GLY A 127 -6.53 11.64 -4.24
CA GLY A 127 -6.56 12.82 -3.39
C GLY A 127 -7.64 13.82 -3.79
N ASP A 128 -8.76 13.35 -4.35
CA ASP A 128 -9.85 14.19 -4.81
C ASP A 128 -10.50 14.96 -3.64
N PHE A 129 -11.13 16.09 -3.96
CA PHE A 129 -11.80 16.93 -2.95
C PHE A 129 -12.84 16.14 -2.15
N GLY A 130 -12.79 16.24 -0.82
CA GLY A 130 -13.67 15.53 0.10
C GLY A 130 -13.33 14.04 0.31
N CYS A 131 -12.22 13.54 -0.26
CA CYS A 131 -11.73 12.18 -0.09
C CYS A 131 -10.39 12.09 0.67
N GLY A 132 -9.88 13.19 1.20
CA GLY A 132 -8.78 13.15 2.15
C GLY A 132 -9.17 12.37 3.41
N ALA A 133 -8.17 12.00 4.21
CA ALA A 133 -8.34 11.11 5.37
C ALA A 133 -9.50 11.51 6.30
N MET A 134 -9.57 12.77 6.71
CA MET A 134 -10.66 13.29 7.54
C MET A 134 -12.01 13.22 6.82
N GLY A 135 -12.06 13.70 5.57
CA GLY A 135 -13.30 13.74 4.78
C GLY A 135 -13.86 12.34 4.52
N ALA A 136 -13.00 11.39 4.18
CA ALA A 136 -13.39 9.99 3.92
C ALA A 136 -13.93 9.31 5.18
N MET A 137 -13.30 9.53 6.34
CA MET A 137 -13.77 8.96 7.62
C MET A 137 -15.10 9.58 8.07
N MET A 138 -15.25 10.90 7.95
CA MET A 138 -16.47 11.60 8.41
C MET A 138 -17.68 11.35 7.51
N SER A 139 -17.48 11.21 6.20
CA SER A 139 -18.55 10.94 5.23
C SER A 139 -18.94 9.46 5.14
N GLY A 140 -18.20 8.57 5.82
CA GLY A 140 -18.44 7.12 5.74
C GLY A 140 -17.94 6.48 4.43
N LYS A 141 -17.19 7.21 3.60
CA LYS A 141 -16.51 6.64 2.44
C LYS A 141 -15.48 5.60 2.86
N LEU A 142 -14.72 5.89 3.91
CA LEU A 142 -13.79 4.96 4.53
C LEU A 142 -14.40 4.39 5.80
N ASN A 143 -14.71 3.11 5.79
CA ASN A 143 -15.04 2.36 7.00
C ASN A 143 -13.76 2.03 7.72
N PHE A 144 -13.67 2.48 8.96
CA PHE A 144 -12.46 2.43 9.76
C PHE A 144 -12.73 1.80 11.12
N LYS A 145 -11.98 0.76 11.46
CA LYS A 145 -11.95 0.13 12.78
C LYS A 145 -10.52 0.16 13.31
N GLY A 146 -10.36 0.70 14.51
CA GLY A 146 -9.07 0.92 15.17
C GLY A 146 -9.06 2.21 15.98
N PRO A 147 -7.89 2.65 16.47
CA PRO A 147 -7.76 3.83 17.34
C PRO A 147 -7.91 5.13 16.55
N LYS A 148 -9.16 5.58 16.34
CA LYS A 148 -9.49 6.78 15.55
C LYS A 148 -8.77 8.04 16.03
N MET A 149 -8.68 8.23 17.36
CA MET A 149 -7.97 9.40 17.92
C MET A 149 -6.48 9.38 17.62
N GLU A 150 -5.88 8.20 17.53
CA GLU A 150 -4.50 8.03 17.09
C GLU A 150 -4.34 8.40 15.60
N ALA A 151 -5.20 7.88 14.74
CA ALA A 151 -5.20 8.22 13.32
C ALA A 151 -5.32 9.74 13.10
N MET A 152 -6.12 10.42 13.90
CA MET A 152 -6.28 11.89 13.84
C MET A 152 -5.00 12.66 14.24
N LYS A 153 -4.12 12.09 15.05
CA LYS A 153 -2.84 12.73 15.41
C LYS A 153 -1.80 12.66 14.30
N VAL A 154 -1.98 11.72 13.36
CA VAL A 154 -1.05 11.46 12.26
C VAL A 154 -1.72 11.67 10.90
N MET A 155 -2.50 12.75 10.77
CA MET A 155 -3.32 13.00 9.58
C MET A 155 -2.52 13.07 8.27
N SER A 156 -1.35 13.73 8.27
CA SER A 156 -0.52 13.84 7.08
C SER A 156 0.01 12.48 6.61
N PRO A 157 0.61 11.63 7.48
CA PRO A 157 0.91 10.24 7.13
C PRO A 157 -0.33 9.43 6.72
N PHE A 158 -1.45 9.59 7.38
CA PHE A 158 -2.68 8.87 7.02
C PHE A 158 -3.19 9.25 5.63
N GLU A 159 -3.14 10.54 5.29
CA GLU A 159 -3.44 11.02 3.94
C GLU A 159 -2.49 10.40 2.90
N SER A 160 -1.17 10.37 3.19
CA SER A 160 -0.17 9.76 2.30
C SER A 160 -0.42 8.26 2.12
N PHE A 161 -0.81 7.55 3.18
CA PHE A 161 -1.22 6.15 3.12
C PHE A 161 -2.41 5.94 2.18
N LEU A 162 -3.48 6.74 2.29
CA LEU A 162 -4.63 6.61 1.38
C LEU A 162 -4.22 6.87 -0.07
N LYS A 163 -3.31 7.81 -0.32
CA LYS A 163 -2.78 8.08 -1.66
C LYS A 163 -1.93 6.94 -2.24
N LEU A 164 -1.38 6.02 -1.42
CA LEU A 164 -0.73 4.82 -1.95
C LEU A 164 -1.68 3.99 -2.81
N THR A 165 -2.99 3.99 -2.49
CA THR A 165 -3.99 3.24 -3.26
C THR A 165 -4.18 3.75 -4.69
N GLY A 166 -3.73 4.97 -4.98
CA GLY A 166 -3.68 5.53 -6.33
C GLY A 166 -2.28 5.44 -6.96
N LYS A 167 -1.22 5.46 -6.14
CA LYS A 167 0.17 5.33 -6.61
C LYS A 167 0.51 3.90 -7.06
N VAL A 168 -0.06 2.90 -6.41
CA VAL A 168 0.15 1.49 -6.75
C VAL A 168 -0.98 1.03 -7.66
N PRO A 169 -0.69 0.75 -8.95
CA PRO A 169 -1.72 0.37 -9.90
C PRO A 169 -2.31 -1.00 -9.57
N GLY A 170 -3.59 -1.19 -9.86
CA GLY A 170 -4.29 -2.47 -9.73
C GLY A 170 -5.64 -2.42 -10.43
N ASN A 171 -6.00 -3.53 -11.07
CA ASN A 171 -7.30 -3.71 -11.69
C ASN A 171 -8.37 -3.90 -10.60
N LYS A 172 -9.60 -3.48 -10.88
CA LYS A 172 -10.75 -3.64 -9.96
C LYS A 172 -11.82 -4.54 -10.56
N THR A 173 -11.42 -5.47 -11.44
CA THR A 173 -12.32 -6.32 -12.20
C THR A 173 -12.71 -7.59 -11.45
N GLU A 174 -11.79 -8.14 -10.66
CA GLU A 174 -11.99 -9.38 -9.93
C GLU A 174 -11.76 -9.20 -8.42
N CYS A 175 -12.26 -10.15 -7.65
CA CYS A 175 -11.99 -10.28 -6.23
C CYS A 175 -11.12 -11.51 -6.00
N LYS A 176 -9.95 -11.32 -5.41
CA LYS A 176 -9.08 -12.44 -4.99
C LYS A 176 -9.31 -12.72 -3.51
N THR A 177 -9.70 -13.93 -3.18
CA THR A 177 -9.62 -14.42 -1.79
C THR A 177 -8.18 -14.74 -1.46
N GLN A 178 -7.75 -14.37 -0.25
CA GLN A 178 -6.35 -14.50 0.20
C GLN A 178 -6.16 -15.79 1.02
#